data_69830f80083798bd5a260b905c5210b3
#
_entry.id   69830f80083798bd5a260b905c5210b3
#
_cell.length_a   1.000
_cell.length_b   1.000
_cell.length_c   1.000
_cell.angle_alpha   90.00
_cell.angle_beta   90.00
_cell.angle_gamma   90.00
#
_symmetry.space_group_name_H-M   'P 1'
#
loop_
_entity.id
_entity.type
_entity.pdbx_description
1 polymer ?
#
loop_
_entity_poly.entity_id
_entity_poly.type
_entity_poly.pdbx_seq_one_letter_code
_entity_poly.pdbx_strand_id
1 'polypeptide(L)'
;RKNEMRASKAMQHRVFNTPNLKVLFNHETKSINGEPGAVGVESVTAFNNITNEETVIPAGGFFVAIGHKPNSDLFKGQLEMDESGYLKIEPGTSKTKIPGVFAAGDIADHVYRQAVTSAGTGCMAALDAERFLADQE
;
A
#
# COMPACT_ATOMS: atom_id res chain seq x y z
N ARG A 1 17.85 -0.80 2.19
CA ARG A 1 18.40 0.42 2.85
C ARG A 1 19.02 0.14 4.21
N LYS A 2 18.70 -0.97 4.86
CA LYS A 2 19.19 -1.35 6.19
C LYS A 2 19.88 -2.71 6.15
N ASN A 3 20.65 -3.01 7.18
CA ASN A 3 21.31 -4.29 7.38
C ASN A 3 20.44 -5.35 8.08
N GLU A 4 19.16 -5.02 8.34
CA GLU A 4 18.21 -5.91 9.01
C GLU A 4 16.81 -5.77 8.43
N MET A 5 16.02 -6.82 8.59
CA MET A 5 14.61 -6.85 8.19
C MET A 5 13.71 -6.36 9.31
N ARG A 6 12.66 -5.61 8.96
CA ARG A 6 11.60 -5.19 9.89
C ARG A 6 10.53 -6.26 10.11
N ALA A 7 10.54 -7.31 9.30
CA ALA A 7 9.58 -8.39 9.38
C ALA A 7 9.63 -9.12 10.74
N SER A 8 8.53 -9.81 11.09
CA SER A 8 8.50 -10.69 12.27
C SER A 8 9.57 -11.80 12.18
N LYS A 9 10.00 -12.32 13.32
CA LYS A 9 10.99 -13.42 13.36
C LYS A 9 10.55 -14.63 12.54
N ALA A 10 9.27 -14.98 12.56
CA ALA A 10 8.73 -16.08 11.76
C ALA A 10 8.87 -15.81 10.25
N MET A 11 8.61 -14.57 9.80
CA MET A 11 8.76 -14.20 8.39
C MET A 11 10.24 -14.16 7.98
N GLN A 12 11.12 -13.62 8.82
CA GLN A 12 12.57 -13.65 8.59
C GLN A 12 13.08 -15.09 8.41
N HIS A 13 12.64 -16.00 9.29
CA HIS A 13 13.00 -17.41 9.20
C HIS A 13 12.53 -18.04 7.87
N ARG A 14 11.30 -17.75 7.43
CA ARG A 14 10.79 -18.21 6.12
C ARG A 14 11.65 -17.69 4.97
N VAL A 15 11.95 -16.41 4.95
CA VAL A 15 12.76 -15.77 3.91
C VAL A 15 14.13 -16.42 3.80
N PHE A 16 14.84 -16.57 4.93
CA PHE A 16 16.19 -17.12 4.94
C PHE A 16 16.26 -18.62 4.62
N ASN A 17 15.18 -19.36 4.83
CA ASN A 17 15.09 -20.78 4.52
C ASN A 17 14.45 -21.08 3.15
N THR A 18 14.16 -20.07 2.34
CA THR A 18 13.64 -20.26 0.99
C THR A 18 14.80 -20.37 -0.01
N PRO A 19 15.04 -21.55 -0.64
CA PRO A 19 16.29 -21.84 -1.35
C PRO A 19 16.59 -20.91 -2.54
N ASN A 20 15.55 -20.41 -3.22
CA ASN A 20 15.67 -19.58 -4.43
C ASN A 20 15.42 -18.09 -4.16
N LEU A 21 15.50 -17.67 -2.89
CA LEU A 21 15.32 -16.28 -2.49
C LEU A 21 16.63 -15.70 -1.95
N LYS A 22 17.03 -14.54 -2.49
CA LYS A 22 18.21 -13.81 -2.04
C LYS A 22 17.81 -12.44 -1.49
N VAL A 23 18.24 -12.14 -0.28
CA VAL A 23 18.04 -10.83 0.35
C VAL A 23 19.27 -9.96 0.12
N LEU A 24 19.08 -8.78 -0.45
CA LEU A 24 20.13 -7.77 -0.61
C LEU A 24 19.96 -6.69 0.46
N PHE A 25 20.73 -6.80 1.52
CA PHE A 25 20.78 -5.77 2.57
C PHE A 25 21.56 -4.54 2.10
N ASN A 26 21.25 -3.38 2.69
CA ASN A 26 21.89 -2.10 2.37
C ASN A 26 21.76 -1.69 0.90
N HIS A 27 20.78 -2.23 0.19
CA HIS A 27 20.52 -1.86 -1.19
C HIS A 27 19.23 -1.07 -1.34
N GLU A 28 19.19 -0.25 -2.36
CA GLU A 28 17.98 0.39 -2.87
C GLU A 28 17.93 0.25 -4.39
N THR A 29 16.72 0.32 -4.93
CA THR A 29 16.52 0.28 -6.38
C THR A 29 16.91 1.62 -6.97
N LYS A 30 17.83 1.61 -7.92
CA LYS A 30 18.27 2.79 -8.67
C LYS A 30 17.46 2.95 -9.96
N SER A 31 17.33 1.88 -10.73
CA SER A 31 16.55 1.87 -11.96
C SER A 31 15.92 0.50 -12.21
N ILE A 32 14.86 0.50 -13.00
CA ILE A 32 14.24 -0.68 -13.57
C ILE A 32 14.45 -0.54 -15.07
N ASN A 33 15.06 -1.53 -15.70
CA ASN A 33 15.50 -1.46 -17.08
C ASN A 33 14.70 -2.44 -17.95
N GLY A 34 14.40 -2.02 -19.16
CA GLY A 34 13.67 -2.77 -20.19
C GLY A 34 13.27 -1.83 -21.32
N GLU A 35 12.99 -2.36 -22.48
CA GLU A 35 12.57 -1.59 -23.67
C GLU A 35 11.09 -1.19 -23.55
N PRO A 36 10.73 0.09 -23.75
CA PRO A 36 9.34 0.52 -23.82
C PRO A 36 8.60 -0.19 -24.96
N GLY A 37 7.53 -0.90 -24.62
CA GLY A 37 6.74 -1.66 -25.61
C GLY A 37 7.24 -3.07 -25.91
N ALA A 38 8.37 -3.49 -25.33
CA ALA A 38 8.85 -4.87 -25.35
C ALA A 38 8.26 -5.70 -24.17
N VAL A 39 8.67 -6.96 -24.07
CA VAL A 39 8.07 -7.99 -23.19
C VAL A 39 8.25 -7.74 -21.67
N GLY A 40 8.56 -6.52 -21.22
CA GLY A 40 8.58 -6.17 -19.81
C GLY A 40 9.94 -5.79 -19.24
N VAL A 41 10.13 -6.09 -17.95
CA VAL A 41 11.38 -5.80 -17.22
C VAL A 41 12.46 -6.79 -17.62
N GLU A 42 13.66 -6.30 -17.95
CA GLU A 42 14.84 -7.12 -18.28
C GLU A 42 15.84 -7.18 -17.13
N SER A 43 15.98 -6.09 -16.39
CA SER A 43 16.87 -6.04 -15.23
C SER A 43 16.49 -4.94 -14.25
N VAL A 44 17.06 -5.04 -13.05
CA VAL A 44 16.99 -4.01 -12.01
C VAL A 44 18.39 -3.63 -11.60
N THR A 45 18.69 -2.34 -11.58
CA THR A 45 19.94 -1.83 -11.02
C THR A 45 19.74 -1.56 -9.53
N ALA A 46 20.46 -2.31 -8.71
CA ALA A 46 20.52 -2.15 -7.26
C ALA A 46 21.77 -1.35 -6.87
N PHE A 47 21.60 -0.39 -5.98
CA PHE A 47 22.68 0.45 -5.45
C PHE A 47 22.94 0.09 -3.99
N ASN A 48 24.16 -0.27 -3.64
CA ASN A 48 24.59 -0.54 -2.28
C ASN A 48 24.99 0.77 -1.60
N ASN A 49 24.23 1.17 -0.58
CA ASN A 49 24.43 2.44 0.13
C ASN A 49 25.58 2.43 1.17
N ILE A 50 26.32 1.31 1.28
CA ILE A 50 27.54 1.22 2.09
C ILE A 50 28.79 1.29 1.21
N THR A 51 28.83 0.49 0.13
CA THR A 51 29.99 0.41 -0.78
C THR A 51 29.91 1.42 -1.91
N ASN A 52 28.75 2.04 -2.14
CA ASN A 52 28.44 2.90 -3.30
C ASN A 52 28.56 2.19 -4.66
N GLU A 53 28.44 0.87 -4.67
CA GLU A 53 28.50 0.06 -5.88
C GLU A 53 27.13 -0.19 -6.46
N GLU A 54 27.06 -0.30 -7.77
CA GLU A 54 25.88 -0.67 -8.53
C GLU A 54 25.98 -2.10 -9.03
N THR A 55 24.89 -2.84 -8.91
CA THR A 55 24.78 -4.20 -9.43
C THR A 55 23.57 -4.30 -10.32
N VAL A 56 23.76 -4.74 -11.55
CA VAL A 56 22.65 -5.04 -12.48
C VAL A 56 22.21 -6.47 -12.26
N ILE A 57 20.94 -6.67 -11.95
CA ILE A 57 20.32 -7.95 -11.64
C ILE A 57 19.34 -8.28 -12.75
N PRO A 58 19.55 -9.36 -13.55
CA PRO A 58 18.54 -9.83 -14.51
C PRO A 58 17.23 -10.17 -13.79
N ALA A 59 16.12 -9.66 -14.29
CA ALA A 59 14.79 -9.84 -13.67
C ALA A 59 13.70 -9.72 -14.73
N GLY A 60 12.77 -10.67 -14.74
CA GLY A 60 11.60 -10.65 -15.62
C GLY A 60 10.40 -9.87 -15.04
N GLY A 61 10.54 -9.30 -13.86
CA GLY A 61 9.50 -8.49 -13.22
C GLY A 61 10.02 -7.79 -11.96
N PHE A 62 9.34 -6.71 -11.58
CA PHE A 62 9.66 -5.93 -10.39
C PHE A 62 8.39 -5.57 -9.61
N PHE A 63 8.36 -5.88 -8.33
CA PHE A 63 7.25 -5.57 -7.44
C PHE A 63 7.65 -4.56 -6.37
N VAL A 64 6.91 -3.47 -6.28
CA VAL A 64 7.11 -2.45 -5.24
C VAL A 64 6.29 -2.83 -4.01
N ALA A 65 6.96 -3.18 -2.91
CA ALA A 65 6.32 -3.58 -1.65
C ALA A 65 6.89 -2.75 -0.48
N ILE A 66 6.87 -1.41 -0.62
CA ILE A 66 7.49 -0.48 0.34
C ILE A 66 6.50 0.10 1.38
N GLY A 67 5.25 -0.32 1.33
CA GLY A 67 4.16 0.14 2.18
C GLY A 67 3.00 0.74 1.38
N HIS A 68 2.03 1.27 2.10
CA HIS A 68 0.82 1.87 1.53
C HIS A 68 0.71 3.32 2.00
N LYS A 69 0.22 4.16 1.11
CA LYS A 69 -0.24 5.51 1.40
C LYS A 69 -1.67 5.63 0.87
N PRO A 70 -2.66 6.01 1.69
CA PRO A 70 -4.02 6.22 1.18
C PRO A 70 -4.06 7.40 0.20
N ASN A 71 -4.91 7.32 -0.82
CA ASN A 71 -5.12 8.42 -1.77
C ASN A 71 -6.06 9.49 -1.19
N SER A 72 -5.75 9.98 -0.02
CA SER A 72 -6.57 10.90 0.78
C SER A 72 -6.10 12.36 0.71
N ASP A 73 -4.98 12.64 0.05
CA ASP A 73 -4.40 13.99 -0.02
C ASP A 73 -5.39 15.04 -0.55
N LEU A 74 -6.32 14.62 -1.46
CA LEU A 74 -7.39 15.47 -2.01
C LEU A 74 -8.33 16.03 -0.93
N PHE A 75 -8.53 15.28 0.16
CA PHE A 75 -9.47 15.63 1.23
C PHE A 75 -8.77 16.30 2.42
N LYS A 76 -7.47 16.57 2.32
CA LYS A 76 -6.69 17.17 3.39
C LYS A 76 -7.23 18.56 3.76
N GLY A 77 -7.49 18.73 5.04
CA GLY A 77 -8.10 19.96 5.57
C GLY A 77 -9.63 20.03 5.43
N GLN A 78 -10.26 19.06 4.76
CA GLN A 78 -11.72 18.95 4.62
C GLN A 78 -12.29 17.83 5.48
N LEU A 79 -11.65 16.65 5.47
CA LEU A 79 -12.04 15.49 6.25
C LEU A 79 -10.99 15.17 7.33
N GLU A 80 -11.45 14.60 8.44
CA GLU A 80 -10.56 14.14 9.50
C GLU A 80 -9.75 12.94 9.05
N MET A 81 -8.47 12.95 9.38
CA MET A 81 -7.51 11.88 9.07
C MET A 81 -6.75 11.46 10.32
N ASP A 82 -6.24 10.22 10.30
CA ASP A 82 -5.27 9.80 11.27
C ASP A 82 -3.85 10.31 10.91
N GLU A 83 -2.85 9.99 11.75
CA GLU A 83 -1.47 10.39 11.56
C GLU A 83 -0.82 9.82 10.28
N SER A 84 -1.37 8.73 9.75
CA SER A 84 -0.93 8.06 8.52
C SER A 84 -1.69 8.53 7.27
N GLY A 85 -2.69 9.40 7.44
CA GLY A 85 -3.49 9.98 6.37
C GLY A 85 -4.74 9.19 6.00
N TYR A 86 -5.14 8.15 6.75
CA TYR A 86 -6.40 7.45 6.52
C TYR A 86 -7.58 8.26 7.04
N LEU A 87 -8.69 8.26 6.29
CA LEU A 87 -9.91 8.97 6.70
C LEU A 87 -10.51 8.32 7.94
N LYS A 88 -10.92 9.18 8.91
CA LYS A 88 -11.64 8.73 10.10
C LYS A 88 -13.12 8.61 9.79
N ILE A 89 -13.68 7.48 10.19
CA ILE A 89 -15.11 7.18 10.10
C ILE A 89 -15.66 6.85 11.49
N GLU A 90 -16.95 6.97 11.68
CA GLU A 90 -17.63 6.51 12.89
C GLU A 90 -17.53 4.99 12.97
N PRO A 91 -17.15 4.42 14.13
CA PRO A 91 -17.00 2.98 14.29
C PRO A 91 -18.27 2.21 13.91
N GLY A 92 -18.11 1.19 13.07
CA GLY A 92 -19.22 0.35 12.61
C GLY A 92 -20.07 0.94 11.48
N THR A 93 -19.69 2.10 10.94
CA THR A 93 -20.37 2.76 9.83
C THR A 93 -19.35 3.16 8.76
N SER A 94 -19.81 3.78 7.66
CA SER A 94 -18.95 4.44 6.66
C SER A 94 -18.97 5.97 6.79
N LYS A 95 -19.65 6.51 7.81
CA LYS A 95 -19.90 7.95 7.97
C LYS A 95 -18.64 8.70 8.36
N THR A 96 -18.37 9.79 7.68
CA THR A 96 -17.35 10.76 8.09
C THR A 96 -17.98 11.82 9.02
N LYS A 97 -17.16 12.76 9.50
CA LYS A 97 -17.64 13.90 10.28
C LYS A 97 -18.58 14.84 9.48
N ILE A 98 -18.53 14.81 8.16
CA ILE A 98 -19.37 15.63 7.32
C ILE A 98 -20.62 14.83 6.90
N PRO A 99 -21.83 15.27 7.25
CA PRO A 99 -23.06 14.60 6.84
C PRO A 99 -23.14 14.46 5.31
N GLY A 100 -23.56 13.29 4.83
CA GLY A 100 -23.64 12.99 3.41
C GLY A 100 -22.32 12.60 2.75
N VAL A 101 -21.21 12.58 3.51
CA VAL A 101 -19.90 12.12 3.02
C VAL A 101 -19.53 10.82 3.72
N PHE A 102 -19.28 9.79 2.92
CA PHE A 102 -18.99 8.43 3.36
C PHE A 102 -17.61 8.00 2.85
N ALA A 103 -16.90 7.17 3.62
CA ALA A 103 -15.61 6.63 3.23
C ALA A 103 -15.58 5.11 3.40
N ALA A 104 -15.00 4.42 2.41
CA ALA A 104 -14.89 2.97 2.37
C ALA A 104 -13.62 2.51 1.65
N GLY A 105 -13.25 1.26 1.86
CA GLY A 105 -12.06 0.66 1.25
C GLY A 105 -10.76 1.16 1.86
N ASP A 106 -9.68 1.04 1.09
CA ASP A 106 -8.31 1.29 1.55
C ASP A 106 -8.09 2.70 2.09
N ILE A 107 -8.91 3.68 1.69
CA ILE A 107 -8.79 5.06 2.17
C ILE A 107 -9.13 5.22 3.66
N ALA A 108 -9.91 4.28 4.23
CA ALA A 108 -10.31 4.25 5.64
C ALA A 108 -9.82 2.99 6.37
N ASP A 109 -9.32 1.98 5.64
CA ASP A 109 -8.82 0.72 6.21
C ASP A 109 -7.29 0.69 6.25
N HIS A 110 -6.70 1.11 7.37
CA HIS A 110 -5.26 1.03 7.59
C HIS A 110 -4.77 -0.37 8.03
N VAL A 111 -5.69 -1.29 8.32
CA VAL A 111 -5.37 -2.60 8.93
C VAL A 111 -5.29 -3.71 7.88
N TYR A 112 -6.39 -3.97 7.18
CA TYR A 112 -6.54 -5.15 6.32
C TYR A 112 -6.14 -4.87 4.88
N ARG A 113 -6.69 -3.82 4.27
CA ARG A 113 -6.41 -3.41 2.88
C ARG A 113 -6.53 -4.57 1.90
N GLN A 114 -7.67 -5.27 1.98
CA GLN A 114 -7.98 -6.40 1.12
C GLN A 114 -9.19 -6.09 0.25
N ALA A 115 -9.24 -6.69 -0.95
CA ALA A 115 -10.37 -6.50 -1.87
C ALA A 115 -11.71 -6.85 -1.23
N VAL A 116 -11.76 -7.93 -0.42
CA VAL A 116 -12.98 -8.36 0.26
C VAL A 116 -13.43 -7.38 1.34
N THR A 117 -12.50 -6.78 2.10
CA THR A 117 -12.84 -5.75 3.11
C THR A 117 -13.29 -4.47 2.43
N SER A 118 -12.66 -4.09 1.32
CA SER A 118 -13.08 -2.93 0.52
C SER A 118 -14.47 -3.12 -0.08
N ALA A 119 -14.80 -4.32 -0.58
CA ALA A 119 -16.13 -4.64 -1.08
C ALA A 119 -17.18 -4.56 0.05
N GLY A 120 -16.89 -5.10 1.23
CA GLY A 120 -17.78 -5.05 2.40
C GLY A 120 -18.05 -3.63 2.88
N THR A 121 -17.00 -2.83 3.07
CA THR A 121 -17.15 -1.42 3.47
C THR A 121 -17.78 -0.56 2.37
N GLY A 122 -17.53 -0.88 1.09
CA GLY A 122 -18.22 -0.26 -0.04
C GLY A 122 -19.73 -0.50 -0.03
N CYS A 123 -20.17 -1.73 0.29
CA CYS A 123 -21.58 -2.04 0.48
C CYS A 123 -22.18 -1.24 1.66
N MET A 124 -21.45 -1.13 2.77
CA MET A 124 -21.89 -0.31 3.92
C MET A 124 -22.07 1.15 3.50
N ALA A 125 -21.12 1.72 2.75
CA ALA A 125 -21.18 3.10 2.29
C ALA A 125 -22.38 3.35 1.35
N ALA A 126 -22.69 2.40 0.47
CA ALA A 126 -23.86 2.49 -0.41
C ALA A 126 -25.17 2.52 0.38
N LEU A 127 -25.31 1.63 1.39
CA LEU A 127 -26.48 1.59 2.25
C LEU A 127 -26.60 2.85 3.14
N ASP A 128 -25.48 3.35 3.67
CA ASP A 128 -25.48 4.59 4.46
C ASP A 128 -25.87 5.79 3.60
N ALA A 129 -25.43 5.84 2.33
CA ALA A 129 -25.79 6.88 1.39
C ALA A 129 -27.28 6.82 0.99
N GLU A 130 -27.81 5.62 0.72
CA GLU A 130 -29.23 5.40 0.43
C GLU A 130 -30.12 5.92 1.57
N ARG A 131 -29.81 5.53 2.82
CA ARG A 131 -30.54 5.98 4.01
C ARG A 131 -30.45 7.50 4.19
N PHE A 132 -29.25 8.06 4.03
CA PHE A 132 -29.08 9.50 4.13
C PHE A 132 -29.94 10.25 3.12
N LEU A 133 -30.05 9.77 1.88
CA LEU A 133 -30.86 10.41 0.85
C LEU A 133 -32.37 10.25 1.18
N ALA A 134 -32.81 9.09 1.63
CA ALA A 134 -34.20 8.87 2.03
C ALA A 134 -34.64 9.79 3.19
N ASP A 135 -33.72 10.10 4.13
CA ASP A 135 -34.00 11.01 5.26
C ASP A 135 -34.09 12.50 4.83
N GLN A 136 -33.75 12.82 3.55
CA GLN A 136 -33.85 14.19 3.01
C GLN A 136 -35.17 14.43 2.24
N GLU A 137 -35.93 13.38 1.92
CA GLU A 137 -37.22 13.47 1.26
C GLU A 137 -38.35 13.76 2.28
#